data_e92a80a9b8b52f5f95e09fda08d2dd9c
#
_entry.id   e92a80a9b8b52f5f95e09fda08d2dd9c
#
_cell.length_a   1.000
_cell.length_b   1.000
_cell.length_c   1.000
_cell.angle_alpha   90.00
_cell.angle_beta   90.00
_cell.angle_gamma   90.00
#
_symmetry.space_group_name_H-M   'P 1'
#
loop_
_entity.id
_entity.type
_entity.pdbx_description
1 polymer ?
#
loop_
_entity_poly.entity_id
_entity_poly.type
_entity_poly.pdbx_seq_one_letter_code
_entity_poly.pdbx_strand_id
1 'polypeptide(L)'
;MECCGGLDEHEDDCKEIKPKEGIEQGTVDAAKALESENYSAGFITDVDTEFAPKGLNEDVIRYISAKKEEPEWLLEWRLKAYQRWLTMTEPDWALVNYPAIDYQDLYYFASPEGKTKYESIDDVPEEILKDFEKLGIPLREAEVLLGVEGASETAAEARETPRVAVDAVFDSVSVATTFQNELKKAGVIFMSISEAVHEHPELIKKYLGTVVPQSDNFFATLNCAVFSDGTFVYIPPGVRCPMELSTYFRMNAEGTGQFERTLIIADEGSYVSYLEGCTAPMRDENQLHAAVVELVALEDAEIKYSTVQNWWPGDENGKGGVYNFVTKRGDCRGDRSKISWTQVETGSAVTWKYPSCILRGDDSVGEFYSIAVTNGRQQADTGTKMIHLGERTKSRVISKGISAGKSNSTYRGLVSVNGKAKSARNFTQCDSLLIGDRCGAHTVPYVENRRADAQLEHEATTTKLSEDQLFYARQRGIGEEQAVALLVNGFVREVLQELPMEFAVEAQKLLEVSLEGSVG
;
A
#
# COMPACT_ATOMS: atom_id res chain seq x y z
N MET A 1 -47.84 -59.63 24.75
CA MET A 1 -48.69 -58.49 25.06
C MET A 1 -48.14 -57.35 24.25
N GLU A 2 -48.56 -57.14 23.00
CA GLU A 2 -49.69 -56.27 22.62
C GLU A 2 -49.54 -54.88 23.23
N CYS A 3 -49.41 -53.79 22.45
CA CYS A 3 -50.22 -53.22 21.37
C CYS A 3 -49.38 -52.32 20.50
N CYS A 4 -49.39 -52.38 19.22
CA CYS A 4 -50.21 -51.77 18.21
C CYS A 4 -50.35 -50.24 18.34
N GLY A 5 -49.89 -49.52 17.29
CA GLY A 5 -50.23 -48.15 17.03
C GLY A 5 -49.45 -47.64 15.78
N GLY A 6 -50.06 -47.78 14.61
CA GLY A 6 -49.52 -47.25 13.37
C GLY A 6 -49.61 -45.74 13.37
N LEU A 7 -48.68 -45.12 12.67
CA LEU A 7 -48.76 -43.73 12.25
C LEU A 7 -48.52 -43.65 10.75
N ASP A 8 -49.45 -43.00 10.12
CA ASP A 8 -49.60 -42.79 8.69
C ASP A 8 -48.40 -42.03 8.08
N GLU A 9 -48.04 -42.51 6.92
CA GLU A 9 -47.17 -41.79 5.97
C GLU A 9 -47.89 -40.53 5.49
N HIS A 10 -47.40 -39.35 5.89
CA HIS A 10 -47.66 -38.12 5.18
C HIS A 10 -46.40 -37.76 4.37
N GLU A 11 -46.46 -38.02 3.08
CA GLU A 11 -45.61 -37.38 2.07
C GLU A 11 -45.86 -35.87 2.13
N ASP A 12 -44.93 -35.14 2.73
CA ASP A 12 -44.86 -33.69 2.60
C ASP A 12 -44.19 -33.36 1.26
N ASP A 13 -45.04 -32.93 0.31
CA ASP A 13 -44.72 -32.27 -0.93
C ASP A 13 -43.87 -31.00 -0.67
N CYS A 14 -42.58 -31.10 -0.53
CA CYS A 14 -41.67 -29.99 -0.63
C CYS A 14 -41.64 -29.47 -2.07
N LYS A 15 -42.59 -28.61 -2.42
CA LYS A 15 -42.48 -27.81 -3.64
C LYS A 15 -41.28 -26.89 -3.52
N GLU A 16 -40.25 -27.15 -4.31
CA GLU A 16 -39.18 -26.20 -4.60
C GLU A 16 -39.83 -24.87 -5.05
N ILE A 17 -39.80 -23.88 -4.20
CA ILE A 17 -40.15 -22.51 -4.55
C ILE A 17 -38.97 -21.96 -5.36
N LYS A 18 -39.08 -21.99 -6.68
CA LYS A 18 -38.16 -21.27 -7.55
C LYS A 18 -38.29 -19.77 -7.28
N PRO A 19 -37.20 -19.05 -6.93
CA PRO A 19 -37.25 -17.60 -6.77
C PRO A 19 -37.69 -16.95 -8.09
N LYS A 20 -38.51 -15.93 -7.99
CA LYS A 20 -38.89 -15.11 -9.18
C LYS A 20 -37.67 -14.27 -9.56
N GLU A 21 -37.25 -14.34 -10.82
CA GLU A 21 -36.07 -13.66 -11.39
C GLU A 21 -35.93 -12.16 -11.04
N GLY A 22 -36.97 -11.48 -10.61
CA GLY A 22 -36.92 -10.07 -10.18
C GLY A 22 -36.59 -9.84 -8.71
N ILE A 23 -36.53 -10.88 -7.85
CA ILE A 23 -36.20 -10.76 -6.43
C ILE A 23 -34.68 -10.95 -6.21
N GLU A 24 -34.05 -11.80 -7.03
CA GLU A 24 -32.59 -12.02 -6.95
C GLU A 24 -31.80 -10.76 -7.34
N GLN A 25 -32.21 -10.06 -8.40
CA GLN A 25 -31.52 -8.84 -8.85
C GLN A 25 -31.61 -7.72 -7.80
N GLY A 26 -32.80 -7.49 -7.23
CA GLY A 26 -32.97 -6.48 -6.18
C GLY A 26 -32.22 -6.80 -4.88
N THR A 27 -32.00 -8.07 -4.57
CA THR A 27 -31.23 -8.49 -3.38
C THR A 27 -29.74 -8.34 -3.60
N VAL A 28 -29.25 -8.64 -4.82
CA VAL A 28 -27.86 -8.43 -5.22
C VAL A 28 -27.53 -6.94 -5.27
N ASP A 29 -28.44 -6.11 -5.82
CA ASP A 29 -28.25 -4.66 -5.87
C ASP A 29 -28.28 -4.01 -4.47
N ALA A 30 -29.10 -4.52 -3.55
CA ALA A 30 -29.13 -4.08 -2.16
C ALA A 30 -27.87 -4.52 -1.37
N ALA A 31 -27.35 -5.73 -1.63
CA ALA A 31 -26.09 -6.19 -1.04
C ALA A 31 -24.90 -5.37 -1.54
N LYS A 32 -24.83 -5.10 -2.85
CA LYS A 32 -23.80 -4.22 -3.44
C LYS A 32 -23.88 -2.79 -2.91
N ALA A 33 -25.08 -2.27 -2.65
CA ALA A 33 -25.26 -0.93 -2.05
C ALA A 33 -24.77 -0.89 -0.59
N LEU A 34 -25.05 -1.94 0.21
CA LEU A 34 -24.54 -2.07 1.58
C LEU A 34 -23.01 -2.22 1.62
N GLU A 35 -22.42 -3.00 0.70
CA GLU A 35 -20.97 -3.13 0.59
C GLU A 35 -20.33 -1.80 0.17
N SER A 36 -20.96 -0.99 -0.69
CA SER A 36 -20.48 0.32 -1.09
C SER A 36 -20.55 1.37 0.03
N GLU A 37 -21.45 1.23 0.99
CA GLU A 37 -21.48 2.08 2.19
C GLU A 37 -20.30 1.77 3.12
N ASN A 38 -19.84 0.51 3.16
CA ASN A 38 -18.69 0.08 3.99
C ASN A 38 -17.33 0.31 3.31
N TYR A 39 -17.26 0.38 1.98
CA TYR A 39 -16.06 0.67 1.21
C TYR A 39 -16.25 1.93 0.36
N SER A 40 -15.98 3.09 0.94
CA SER A 40 -16.20 4.41 0.32
C SER A 40 -15.43 4.65 -0.99
N ALA A 41 -14.33 3.94 -1.22
CA ALA A 41 -13.54 4.00 -2.46
C ALA A 41 -14.04 3.04 -3.56
N GLY A 42 -15.12 2.29 -3.33
CA GLY A 42 -15.61 1.22 -4.21
C GLY A 42 -16.27 1.66 -5.53
N PHE A 43 -16.47 2.95 -5.76
CA PHE A 43 -17.07 3.48 -6.98
C PHE A 43 -16.17 3.30 -8.22
N ILE A 44 -16.77 3.22 -9.39
CA ILE A 44 -16.10 3.15 -10.69
C ILE A 44 -16.25 4.50 -11.39
N THR A 45 -15.16 5.03 -11.95
CA THR A 45 -15.18 6.25 -12.77
C THR A 45 -15.50 5.90 -14.21
N ASP A 46 -16.51 6.53 -14.77
CA ASP A 46 -16.92 6.34 -16.18
C ASP A 46 -16.07 7.29 -17.06
N VAL A 47 -14.94 6.80 -17.54
CA VAL A 47 -14.01 7.51 -18.42
C VAL A 47 -13.60 6.60 -19.57
N ASP A 48 -13.63 7.12 -20.79
CA ASP A 48 -13.09 6.41 -21.95
C ASP A 48 -11.63 6.05 -21.72
N THR A 49 -11.28 4.77 -21.80
CA THR A 49 -9.96 4.26 -21.49
C THR A 49 -9.33 3.56 -22.69
N GLU A 50 -8.14 3.98 -23.07
CA GLU A 50 -7.31 3.28 -24.07
C GLU A 50 -6.43 2.24 -23.36
N PHE A 51 -6.44 1.01 -23.87
CA PHE A 51 -5.64 -0.10 -23.34
C PHE A 51 -4.50 -0.47 -24.28
N ALA A 52 -3.36 -0.86 -23.71
CA ALA A 52 -2.39 -1.65 -24.47
C ALA A 52 -2.99 -3.01 -24.89
N PRO A 53 -2.44 -3.68 -25.89
CA PRO A 53 -2.83 -5.06 -26.17
C PRO A 53 -2.70 -5.95 -24.93
N LYS A 54 -3.63 -6.90 -24.77
CA LYS A 54 -3.66 -7.83 -23.63
C LYS A 54 -2.47 -8.80 -23.67
N GLY A 55 -1.96 -9.14 -22.50
CA GLY A 55 -0.85 -10.08 -22.32
C GLY A 55 0.53 -9.42 -22.27
N LEU A 56 1.52 -10.19 -21.83
CA LEU A 56 2.89 -9.71 -21.63
C LEU A 56 3.82 -10.28 -22.70
N ASN A 57 4.36 -9.40 -23.54
CA ASN A 57 5.34 -9.70 -24.58
C ASN A 57 6.17 -8.45 -24.92
N GLU A 58 7.18 -8.58 -25.78
CA GLU A 58 8.03 -7.45 -26.18
C GLU A 58 7.25 -6.33 -26.89
N ASP A 59 6.22 -6.65 -27.67
CA ASP A 59 5.44 -5.64 -28.39
C ASP A 59 4.65 -4.75 -27.43
N VAL A 60 4.10 -5.30 -26.35
CA VAL A 60 3.43 -4.54 -25.29
C VAL A 60 4.42 -3.62 -24.57
N ILE A 61 5.63 -4.10 -24.27
CA ILE A 61 6.69 -3.29 -23.64
C ILE A 61 7.10 -2.13 -24.55
N ARG A 62 7.29 -2.40 -25.84
CA ARG A 62 7.56 -1.37 -26.86
C ARG A 62 6.42 -0.38 -27.00
N TYR A 63 5.17 -0.86 -26.92
CA TYR A 63 3.99 0.00 -26.93
C TYR A 63 3.98 0.96 -25.73
N ILE A 64 4.22 0.48 -24.50
CA ILE A 64 4.30 1.31 -23.28
C ILE A 64 5.40 2.37 -23.45
N SER A 65 6.59 1.95 -23.86
CA SER A 65 7.73 2.85 -24.06
C SER A 65 7.47 3.91 -25.13
N ALA A 66 6.84 3.53 -26.23
CA ALA A 66 6.48 4.47 -27.32
C ALA A 66 5.40 5.46 -26.86
N LYS A 67 4.37 5.01 -26.13
CA LYS A 67 3.31 5.88 -25.57
C LYS A 67 3.89 6.92 -24.58
N LYS A 68 4.89 6.55 -23.79
CA LYS A 68 5.58 7.45 -22.84
C LYS A 68 6.74 8.23 -23.47
N GLU A 69 6.95 8.07 -24.79
CA GLU A 69 8.05 8.69 -25.54
C GLU A 69 9.43 8.46 -24.92
N GLU A 70 9.63 7.29 -24.31
CA GLU A 70 10.84 6.99 -23.56
C GLU A 70 12.10 6.94 -24.41
N PRO A 71 13.25 7.39 -23.87
CA PRO A 71 14.53 7.25 -24.55
C PRO A 71 14.95 5.79 -24.69
N GLU A 72 15.69 5.47 -25.75
CA GLU A 72 16.12 4.12 -26.14
C GLU A 72 16.75 3.32 -24.96
N TRP A 73 17.59 3.99 -24.13
CA TRP A 73 18.23 3.34 -22.99
C TRP A 73 17.23 2.75 -21.97
N LEU A 74 16.04 3.39 -21.81
CA LEU A 74 15.01 2.89 -20.89
C LEU A 74 14.24 1.74 -21.51
N LEU A 75 13.96 1.78 -22.82
CA LEU A 75 13.39 0.64 -23.53
C LEU A 75 14.31 -0.59 -23.47
N GLU A 76 15.62 -0.41 -23.70
CA GLU A 76 16.60 -1.50 -23.58
C GLU A 76 16.60 -2.08 -22.15
N TRP A 77 16.51 -1.21 -21.14
CA TRP A 77 16.45 -1.60 -19.73
C TRP A 77 15.19 -2.43 -19.44
N ARG A 78 14.02 -2.03 -19.96
CA ARG A 78 12.76 -2.78 -19.85
C ARG A 78 12.82 -4.16 -20.51
N LEU A 79 13.30 -4.20 -21.73
CA LEU A 79 13.43 -5.46 -22.49
C LEU A 79 14.37 -6.44 -21.79
N LYS A 80 15.48 -5.95 -21.20
CA LYS A 80 16.38 -6.75 -20.41
C LYS A 80 15.70 -7.33 -19.16
N ALA A 81 14.86 -6.54 -18.48
CA ALA A 81 14.07 -7.00 -17.35
C ALA A 81 13.07 -8.10 -17.78
N TYR A 82 12.40 -7.91 -18.91
CA TYR A 82 11.47 -8.90 -19.45
C TYR A 82 12.16 -10.23 -19.78
N GLN A 83 13.30 -10.19 -20.48
CA GLN A 83 14.07 -11.40 -20.78
C GLN A 83 14.50 -12.14 -19.51
N ARG A 84 14.84 -11.41 -18.45
CA ARG A 84 15.12 -11.99 -17.15
C ARG A 84 13.89 -12.60 -16.52
N TRP A 85 12.76 -11.89 -16.52
CA TRP A 85 11.50 -12.35 -15.96
C TRP A 85 11.04 -13.69 -16.55
N LEU A 86 11.22 -13.89 -17.86
CA LEU A 86 10.93 -15.16 -18.53
C LEU A 86 11.73 -16.35 -17.98
N THR A 87 12.84 -16.11 -17.30
CA THR A 87 13.66 -17.16 -16.67
C THR A 87 13.35 -17.38 -15.20
N MET A 88 12.46 -16.58 -14.61
CA MET A 88 12.11 -16.64 -13.19
C MET A 88 10.85 -17.47 -12.97
N THR A 89 10.72 -17.97 -11.78
CA THR A 89 9.52 -18.65 -11.31
C THR A 89 8.85 -17.79 -10.23
N GLU A 90 7.53 -17.71 -10.29
CA GLU A 90 6.75 -17.08 -9.24
C GLU A 90 7.05 -17.75 -7.88
N PRO A 91 7.38 -16.97 -6.84
CA PRO A 91 7.74 -17.55 -5.55
C PRO A 91 6.52 -18.14 -4.82
N ASP A 92 6.73 -19.25 -4.11
CA ASP A 92 5.71 -20.04 -3.41
C ASP A 92 5.92 -20.14 -1.88
N TRP A 93 6.89 -19.41 -1.34
CA TRP A 93 7.30 -19.52 0.06
C TRP A 93 6.47 -18.70 1.05
N ALA A 94 5.65 -17.74 0.58
CA ALA A 94 4.80 -16.94 1.44
C ALA A 94 3.61 -17.76 1.99
N LEU A 95 3.16 -17.43 3.17
CA LEU A 95 1.99 -18.07 3.80
C LEU A 95 0.68 -17.43 3.32
N VAL A 96 0.55 -17.33 2.01
CA VAL A 96 -0.67 -16.87 1.32
C VAL A 96 -1.05 -17.88 0.24
N ASN A 97 -2.32 -17.96 -0.05
CA ASN A 97 -2.85 -18.89 -1.04
C ASN A 97 -3.83 -18.14 -1.96
N TYR A 98 -3.56 -18.17 -3.26
CA TYR A 98 -4.36 -17.52 -4.29
C TYR A 98 -4.32 -18.35 -5.59
N PRO A 99 -5.33 -18.23 -6.46
CA PRO A 99 -5.29 -18.86 -7.78
C PRO A 99 -4.08 -18.40 -8.61
N ALA A 100 -3.57 -19.26 -9.47
CA ALA A 100 -2.50 -18.88 -10.40
C ALA A 100 -2.92 -17.65 -11.23
N ILE A 101 -2.02 -16.68 -11.32
CA ILE A 101 -2.25 -15.46 -12.11
C ILE A 101 -1.95 -15.78 -13.58
N ASP A 102 -2.90 -15.49 -14.45
CA ASP A 102 -2.66 -15.55 -15.91
C ASP A 102 -2.10 -14.21 -16.40
N TYR A 103 -0.79 -14.14 -16.50
CA TYR A 103 -0.08 -12.95 -16.98
C TYR A 103 -0.36 -12.64 -18.46
N GLN A 104 -1.01 -13.52 -19.21
CA GLN A 104 -1.43 -13.27 -20.59
C GLN A 104 -2.87 -12.74 -20.66
N ASP A 105 -3.62 -12.76 -19.57
CA ASP A 105 -4.98 -12.25 -19.47
C ASP A 105 -5.07 -10.90 -18.72
N LEU A 106 -3.98 -10.11 -18.66
CA LEU A 106 -3.91 -8.80 -18.04
C LEU A 106 -3.60 -7.70 -19.06
N TYR A 107 -4.10 -6.49 -18.79
CA TYR A 107 -3.64 -5.28 -19.43
C TYR A 107 -2.54 -4.62 -18.55
N TYR A 108 -1.42 -4.29 -19.19
CA TYR A 108 -0.24 -3.71 -18.50
C TYR A 108 -0.15 -2.20 -18.62
N PHE A 109 -1.08 -1.59 -19.33
CA PHE A 109 -1.19 -0.15 -19.48
C PHE A 109 -2.63 0.23 -19.83
N ALA A 110 -3.14 1.24 -19.13
CA ALA A 110 -4.43 1.86 -19.38
C ALA A 110 -4.30 3.37 -19.20
N SER A 111 -4.83 4.15 -20.12
CA SER A 111 -4.79 5.61 -20.03
C SER A 111 -6.16 6.22 -20.30
N PRO A 112 -6.61 7.18 -19.45
CA PRO A 112 -7.83 7.92 -19.67
C PRO A 112 -7.76 8.70 -20.98
N GLU A 113 -8.81 8.61 -21.82
CA GLU A 113 -8.90 9.30 -23.11
C GLU A 113 -7.67 9.10 -24.05
N GLY A 114 -6.87 8.05 -23.82
CA GLY A 114 -5.64 7.79 -24.58
C GLY A 114 -4.50 8.79 -24.31
N LYS A 115 -4.66 9.69 -23.33
CA LYS A 115 -3.63 10.66 -22.94
C LYS A 115 -2.59 10.03 -22.03
N THR A 116 -1.36 10.49 -22.15
CA THR A 116 -0.24 10.04 -21.31
C THR A 116 0.23 11.15 -20.37
N LYS A 117 -0.28 12.36 -20.55
CA LYS A 117 0.02 13.55 -19.75
C LYS A 117 -1.11 14.58 -19.89
N TYR A 118 -1.36 15.32 -18.83
CA TYR A 118 -2.19 16.52 -18.83
C TYR A 118 -1.29 17.74 -18.58
N GLU A 119 -1.44 18.79 -19.38
CA GLU A 119 -0.61 20.00 -19.26
C GLU A 119 -1.13 20.94 -18.15
N SER A 120 -2.43 20.87 -17.88
CA SER A 120 -3.11 21.66 -16.85
C SER A 120 -4.17 20.82 -16.16
N ILE A 121 -4.48 21.16 -14.92
CA ILE A 121 -5.60 20.56 -14.19
C ILE A 121 -6.94 20.78 -14.89
N ASP A 122 -7.06 21.88 -15.64
CA ASP A 122 -8.29 22.20 -16.41
C ASP A 122 -8.47 21.29 -17.64
N ASP A 123 -7.44 20.54 -18.04
CA ASP A 123 -7.48 19.55 -19.11
C ASP A 123 -7.89 18.14 -18.60
N VAL A 124 -7.95 17.96 -17.28
CA VAL A 124 -8.31 16.68 -16.66
C VAL A 124 -9.84 16.52 -16.70
N PRO A 125 -10.38 15.35 -17.10
CA PRO A 125 -11.80 15.08 -17.07
C PRO A 125 -12.43 15.38 -15.71
N GLU A 126 -13.59 16.05 -15.72
CA GLU A 126 -14.29 16.45 -14.48
C GLU A 126 -14.68 15.26 -13.61
N GLU A 127 -14.92 14.11 -14.21
CA GLU A 127 -15.23 12.84 -13.55
C GLU A 127 -14.04 12.39 -12.69
N ILE A 128 -12.82 12.48 -13.20
CA ILE A 128 -11.59 12.13 -12.46
C ILE A 128 -11.38 13.12 -11.31
N LEU A 129 -11.56 14.42 -11.55
CA LEU A 129 -11.41 15.43 -10.49
C LEU A 129 -12.42 15.21 -9.36
N LYS A 130 -13.69 14.94 -9.69
CA LYS A 130 -14.73 14.63 -8.70
C LYS A 130 -14.41 13.36 -7.89
N ASP A 131 -13.73 12.39 -8.49
CA ASP A 131 -13.37 11.18 -7.79
C ASP A 131 -12.28 11.43 -6.74
N PHE A 132 -11.27 12.22 -7.07
CA PHE A 132 -10.28 12.63 -6.08
C PHE A 132 -10.88 13.49 -4.98
N GLU A 133 -11.86 14.37 -5.29
CA GLU A 133 -12.64 15.10 -4.27
C GLU A 133 -13.40 14.14 -3.33
N LYS A 134 -14.11 13.14 -3.86
CA LYS A 134 -14.82 12.13 -3.05
C LYS A 134 -13.85 11.34 -2.14
N LEU A 135 -12.62 11.15 -2.58
CA LEU A 135 -11.57 10.50 -1.80
C LEU A 135 -10.92 11.45 -0.79
N GLY A 136 -11.34 12.72 -0.73
CA GLY A 136 -10.78 13.72 0.17
C GLY A 136 -9.43 14.27 -0.27
N ILE A 137 -9.10 14.16 -1.56
CA ILE A 137 -7.81 14.56 -2.12
C ILE A 137 -7.99 15.82 -2.96
N PRO A 138 -7.69 17.01 -2.42
CA PRO A 138 -7.84 18.27 -3.14
C PRO A 138 -6.71 18.43 -4.17
N LEU A 139 -7.05 18.51 -5.45
CA LEU A 139 -6.09 18.72 -6.54
C LEU A 139 -5.90 20.20 -6.92
N ARG A 140 -6.83 21.08 -6.51
CA ARG A 140 -6.73 22.51 -6.77
C ARG A 140 -6.03 23.23 -5.63
N GLU A 141 -4.93 23.92 -5.89
CA GLU A 141 -4.14 24.63 -4.88
C GLU A 141 -4.97 25.65 -4.08
N ALA A 142 -5.97 26.29 -4.72
CA ALA A 142 -6.88 27.22 -4.06
C ALA A 142 -7.77 26.54 -3.00
N GLU A 143 -8.16 25.30 -3.21
CA GLU A 143 -8.98 24.52 -2.28
C GLU A 143 -8.16 24.04 -1.09
N VAL A 144 -6.88 23.68 -1.33
CA VAL A 144 -5.93 23.33 -0.25
C VAL A 144 -5.63 24.53 0.65
N LEU A 145 -5.60 25.75 0.09
CA LEU A 145 -5.37 26.98 0.84
C LEU A 145 -6.58 27.44 1.65
N LEU A 146 -7.81 27.00 1.28
CA LEU A 146 -9.06 27.43 1.93
C LEU A 146 -9.57 26.44 2.99
N GLY A 147 -8.90 25.28 3.19
CA GLY A 147 -9.38 24.22 4.09
C GLY A 147 -10.75 23.69 3.66
N VAL A 148 -10.85 22.41 3.34
CA VAL A 148 -12.11 21.81 2.91
C VAL A 148 -13.14 21.89 4.04
N GLU A 149 -14.31 22.51 3.73
CA GLU A 149 -15.54 22.66 4.48
C GLU A 149 -15.67 23.83 5.49
N GLY A 150 -16.34 24.88 5.01
CA GLY A 150 -17.37 25.61 5.78
C GLY A 150 -16.95 26.47 6.98
N ALA A 151 -15.69 26.67 7.24
CA ALA A 151 -15.22 27.57 8.28
C ALA A 151 -14.74 28.89 7.68
N SER A 152 -15.34 29.99 8.09
CA SER A 152 -14.82 31.35 7.88
C SER A 152 -13.60 31.56 8.76
N GLU A 153 -12.49 30.95 8.38
CA GLU A 153 -11.22 31.18 9.06
C GLU A 153 -10.49 32.38 8.46
N THR A 154 -9.95 33.21 9.31
CA THR A 154 -9.21 34.40 8.90
C THR A 154 -7.92 33.98 8.21
N ALA A 155 -7.44 34.76 7.25
CA ALA A 155 -6.21 34.50 6.48
C ALA A 155 -4.92 34.27 7.33
N ALA A 156 -5.00 34.42 8.65
CA ALA A 156 -3.94 34.15 9.61
C ALA A 156 -3.94 32.67 10.08
N GLU A 157 -5.09 32.03 10.20
CA GLU A 157 -5.23 30.62 10.60
C GLU A 157 -4.90 29.65 9.45
N ALA A 158 -5.17 30.06 8.21
CA ALA A 158 -4.76 29.33 7.00
C ALA A 158 -3.23 29.18 6.83
N ARG A 159 -2.42 29.86 7.64
CA ARG A 159 -0.95 29.78 7.62
C ARG A 159 -0.39 28.68 8.55
N GLU A 160 -1.19 28.11 9.42
CA GLU A 160 -0.78 27.08 10.40
C GLU A 160 -1.17 25.65 10.02
N THR A 161 -2.02 25.48 8.98
CA THR A 161 -2.32 24.13 8.48
C THR A 161 -1.10 23.58 7.71
N PRO A 162 -0.65 22.35 8.02
CA PRO A 162 0.41 21.70 7.28
C PRO A 162 0.03 21.61 5.80
N ARG A 163 0.87 22.14 4.92
CA ARG A 163 0.62 22.04 3.47
C ARG A 163 1.17 20.72 2.96
N VAL A 164 0.37 20.05 2.14
CA VAL A 164 0.73 18.79 1.48
C VAL A 164 0.75 19.02 -0.03
N ALA A 165 1.88 18.75 -0.67
CA ALA A 165 1.93 18.69 -2.13
C ALA A 165 1.48 17.31 -2.58
N VAL A 166 0.54 17.25 -3.50
CA VAL A 166 -0.08 16.01 -3.97
C VAL A 166 0.24 15.77 -5.43
N ASP A 167 0.65 14.56 -5.76
CA ASP A 167 0.67 14.00 -7.11
C ASP A 167 -0.44 12.95 -7.23
N ALA A 168 -1.35 13.12 -8.18
CA ALA A 168 -2.47 12.22 -8.37
C ALA A 168 -2.24 11.36 -9.62
N VAL A 169 -2.28 10.05 -9.43
CA VAL A 169 -2.11 9.07 -10.51
C VAL A 169 -3.40 8.28 -10.70
N PHE A 170 -3.93 8.30 -11.92
CA PHE A 170 -5.11 7.55 -12.31
C PHE A 170 -4.72 6.50 -13.36
N ASP A 171 -4.90 5.23 -13.01
CA ASP A 171 -4.40 4.08 -13.76
C ASP A 171 -2.89 4.21 -14.07
N SER A 172 -2.52 4.40 -15.34
CA SER A 172 -1.12 4.46 -15.78
C SER A 172 -0.60 5.90 -16.02
N VAL A 173 -1.31 6.94 -15.53
CA VAL A 173 -1.02 8.33 -15.88
C VAL A 173 -1.10 9.25 -14.66
N SER A 174 -0.06 10.06 -14.43
CA SER A 174 -0.14 11.21 -13.51
C SER A 174 -1.03 12.29 -14.11
N VAL A 175 -2.08 12.67 -13.37
CA VAL A 175 -3.09 13.62 -13.86
C VAL A 175 -2.89 15.03 -13.34
N ALA A 176 -2.30 15.20 -12.16
CA ALA A 176 -2.01 16.52 -11.60
C ALA A 176 -0.94 16.43 -10.49
N THR A 177 -0.06 17.43 -10.42
CA THR A 177 0.89 17.62 -9.32
C THR A 177 0.78 19.04 -8.79
N THR A 178 0.49 19.19 -7.49
CA THR A 178 0.29 20.50 -6.85
C THR A 178 1.59 21.09 -6.28
N PHE A 179 1.63 22.40 -6.04
CA PHE A 179 2.75 23.14 -5.41
C PHE A 179 4.12 22.99 -6.09
N GLN A 180 4.19 22.57 -7.34
CA GLN A 180 5.46 22.41 -8.07
C GLN A 180 6.32 23.68 -8.06
N ASN A 181 5.71 24.86 -8.19
CA ASN A 181 6.44 26.14 -8.22
C ASN A 181 7.09 26.49 -6.87
N GLU A 182 6.45 26.14 -5.75
CA GLU A 182 7.00 26.36 -4.41
C GLU A 182 8.16 25.40 -4.13
N LEU A 183 7.98 24.13 -4.45
CA LEU A 183 9.00 23.10 -4.33
C LEU A 183 10.23 23.42 -5.19
N LYS A 184 10.02 23.87 -6.42
CA LYS A 184 11.09 24.29 -7.34
C LYS A 184 11.90 25.46 -6.81
N LYS A 185 11.29 26.44 -6.09
CA LYS A 185 12.01 27.53 -5.42
C LYS A 185 12.95 27.02 -4.33
N ALA A 186 12.61 25.93 -3.65
CA ALA A 186 13.47 25.27 -2.68
C ALA A 186 14.50 24.32 -3.33
N GLY A 187 14.46 24.16 -4.65
CA GLY A 187 15.28 23.21 -5.41
C GLY A 187 14.81 21.76 -5.33
N VAL A 188 13.64 21.51 -4.72
CA VAL A 188 13.04 20.18 -4.61
C VAL A 188 12.41 19.80 -5.95
N ILE A 189 12.71 18.59 -6.42
CA ILE A 189 12.06 17.99 -7.59
C ILE A 189 10.99 17.04 -7.05
N PHE A 190 9.74 17.25 -7.47
CA PHE A 190 8.60 16.39 -7.21
C PHE A 190 7.73 16.33 -8.47
N MET A 191 7.72 15.20 -9.13
CA MET A 191 7.04 15.00 -10.41
C MET A 191 6.82 13.51 -10.70
N SER A 192 6.08 13.21 -11.76
CA SER A 192 5.97 11.82 -12.21
C SER A 192 7.34 11.28 -12.68
N ILE A 193 7.56 9.98 -12.54
CA ILE A 193 8.79 9.35 -13.03
C ILE A 193 8.89 9.43 -14.56
N SER A 194 7.75 9.42 -15.25
CA SER A 194 7.69 9.59 -16.71
C SER A 194 8.24 10.95 -17.14
N GLU A 195 7.90 12.03 -16.44
CA GLU A 195 8.48 13.36 -16.70
C GLU A 195 9.96 13.42 -16.34
N ALA A 196 10.33 12.85 -15.17
CA ALA A 196 11.70 12.86 -14.68
C ALA A 196 12.68 12.15 -15.63
N VAL A 197 12.24 11.13 -16.36
CA VAL A 197 13.05 10.46 -17.40
C VAL A 197 13.51 11.43 -18.48
N HIS A 198 12.69 12.43 -18.81
CA HIS A 198 12.98 13.44 -19.82
C HIS A 198 13.71 14.66 -19.26
N GLU A 199 13.24 15.18 -18.11
CA GLU A 199 13.76 16.44 -17.54
C GLU A 199 15.05 16.24 -16.73
N HIS A 200 15.20 15.07 -16.09
CA HIS A 200 16.33 14.73 -15.20
C HIS A 200 16.97 13.36 -15.51
N PRO A 201 17.31 13.07 -16.78
CA PRO A 201 17.78 11.75 -17.20
C PRO A 201 19.05 11.28 -16.47
N GLU A 202 19.91 12.21 -16.06
CA GLU A 202 21.15 11.89 -15.36
C GLU A 202 20.89 11.35 -13.93
N LEU A 203 19.89 11.92 -13.24
CA LEU A 203 19.49 11.43 -11.92
C LEU A 203 18.83 10.05 -12.03
N ILE A 204 17.92 9.90 -12.99
CA ILE A 204 17.26 8.60 -13.22
C ILE A 204 18.30 7.52 -13.57
N LYS A 205 19.19 7.75 -14.52
CA LYS A 205 20.25 6.79 -14.88
C LYS A 205 21.18 6.45 -13.70
N LYS A 206 21.45 7.41 -12.82
CA LYS A 206 22.32 7.22 -11.66
C LYS A 206 21.69 6.37 -10.59
N TYR A 207 20.36 6.44 -10.38
CA TYR A 207 19.72 5.87 -9.21
C TYR A 207 18.71 4.76 -9.52
N LEU A 208 18.01 4.78 -10.66
CA LEU A 208 16.98 3.80 -11.01
C LEU A 208 17.56 2.37 -11.02
N GLY A 209 16.92 1.45 -10.31
CA GLY A 209 17.32 0.05 -10.24
C GLY A 209 18.59 -0.20 -9.41
N THR A 210 19.11 0.80 -8.67
CA THR A 210 20.31 0.64 -7.84
C THR A 210 19.99 0.11 -6.45
N VAL A 211 18.76 0.26 -5.98
CA VAL A 211 18.27 -0.27 -4.69
C VAL A 211 17.40 -1.49 -4.92
N VAL A 212 16.52 -1.46 -5.93
CA VAL A 212 15.75 -2.61 -6.40
C VAL A 212 16.23 -2.99 -7.81
N PRO A 213 17.27 -3.83 -7.92
CA PRO A 213 17.77 -4.25 -9.23
C PRO A 213 16.76 -5.14 -9.96
N GLN A 214 16.90 -5.24 -11.28
CA GLN A 214 16.08 -6.14 -12.13
C GLN A 214 16.12 -7.62 -11.71
N SER A 215 16.89 -7.97 -10.71
CA SER A 215 17.08 -9.32 -10.18
C SER A 215 16.58 -9.49 -8.76
N ASP A 216 15.90 -8.50 -8.17
CA ASP A 216 15.48 -8.56 -6.77
C ASP A 216 14.50 -9.72 -6.53
N ASN A 217 13.38 -9.73 -7.21
CA ASN A 217 12.38 -10.79 -7.14
C ASN A 217 11.48 -10.78 -8.40
N PHE A 218 10.64 -11.79 -8.54
CA PHE A 218 9.73 -12.00 -9.67
C PHE A 218 8.86 -10.77 -9.98
N PHE A 219 8.16 -10.21 -8.97
CA PHE A 219 7.25 -9.08 -9.17
C PHE A 219 7.99 -7.75 -9.39
N ALA A 220 9.14 -7.55 -8.76
CA ALA A 220 9.98 -6.39 -9.03
C ALA A 220 10.58 -6.44 -10.44
N THR A 221 10.94 -7.62 -10.93
CA THR A 221 11.42 -7.80 -12.30
C THR A 221 10.30 -7.55 -13.31
N LEU A 222 9.08 -8.04 -13.03
CA LEU A 222 7.88 -7.71 -13.81
C LEU A 222 7.65 -6.20 -13.85
N ASN A 223 7.64 -5.53 -12.70
CA ASN A 223 7.52 -4.07 -12.62
C ASN A 223 8.60 -3.38 -13.47
N CYS A 224 9.86 -3.82 -13.39
CA CYS A 224 10.93 -3.25 -14.23
C CYS A 224 10.59 -3.29 -15.73
N ALA A 225 9.89 -4.31 -16.21
CA ALA A 225 9.53 -4.43 -17.62
C ALA A 225 8.35 -3.52 -18.01
N VAL A 226 7.38 -3.32 -17.11
CA VAL A 226 6.07 -2.75 -17.47
C VAL A 226 5.63 -1.54 -16.66
N PHE A 227 6.43 -1.02 -15.71
CA PHE A 227 5.96 0.13 -14.94
C PHE A 227 5.53 1.28 -15.86
N SER A 228 4.38 1.87 -15.55
CA SER A 228 3.76 2.85 -16.43
C SER A 228 3.92 4.28 -15.91
N ASP A 229 3.84 4.47 -14.61
CA ASP A 229 4.12 5.73 -13.95
C ASP A 229 4.55 5.51 -12.49
N GLY A 230 4.60 6.57 -11.72
CA GLY A 230 5.02 6.60 -10.33
C GLY A 230 5.66 7.94 -10.01
N THR A 231 6.31 8.03 -8.88
CA THR A 231 6.81 9.30 -8.37
C THR A 231 8.32 9.38 -8.37
N PHE A 232 8.84 10.51 -8.79
CA PHE A 232 10.24 10.89 -8.64
C PHE A 232 10.40 12.07 -7.69
N VAL A 233 11.23 11.90 -6.66
CA VAL A 233 11.58 12.94 -5.70
C VAL A 233 13.09 13.06 -5.56
N TYR A 234 13.60 14.29 -5.65
CA TYR A 234 14.97 14.61 -5.30
C TYR A 234 15.01 15.83 -4.38
N ILE A 235 15.63 15.65 -3.22
CA ILE A 235 15.85 16.72 -2.26
C ILE A 235 17.32 17.10 -2.28
N PRO A 236 17.67 18.35 -2.66
CA PRO A 236 19.07 18.78 -2.78
C PRO A 236 19.77 18.86 -1.41
N PRO A 237 21.12 18.93 -1.42
CA PRO A 237 21.91 18.96 -0.19
C PRO A 237 21.49 20.06 0.79
N GLY A 238 21.37 19.72 2.06
CA GLY A 238 21.03 20.62 3.15
C GLY A 238 19.59 21.16 3.16
N VAL A 239 18.75 20.71 2.25
CA VAL A 239 17.35 21.17 2.15
C VAL A 239 16.45 20.30 2.99
N ARG A 240 15.68 20.93 3.89
CA ARG A 240 14.52 20.33 4.51
C ARG A 240 13.31 20.63 3.63
N CYS A 241 12.63 19.59 3.13
CA CYS A 241 11.45 19.79 2.29
C CYS A 241 10.43 20.69 3.01
N PRO A 242 9.94 21.77 2.35
CA PRO A 242 9.13 22.80 3.01
C PRO A 242 7.72 22.33 3.36
N MET A 243 7.28 21.20 2.84
CA MET A 243 5.95 20.61 3.06
C MET A 243 6.01 19.10 2.94
N GLU A 244 4.97 18.43 3.43
CA GLU A 244 4.75 17.00 3.19
C GLU A 244 4.51 16.76 1.70
N LEU A 245 5.04 15.65 1.17
CA LEU A 245 4.75 15.20 -0.20
C LEU A 245 3.83 14.00 -0.14
N SER A 246 2.88 13.93 -1.06
CA SER A 246 1.96 12.79 -1.14
C SER A 246 1.72 12.38 -2.57
N THR A 247 1.66 11.09 -2.84
CA THR A 247 1.13 10.57 -4.11
C THR A 247 -0.05 9.67 -3.84
N TYR A 248 -1.10 9.87 -4.61
CA TYR A 248 -2.30 9.07 -4.49
C TYR A 248 -2.55 8.30 -5.79
N PHE A 249 -2.56 6.96 -5.69
CA PHE A 249 -2.79 6.06 -6.81
C PHE A 249 -4.23 5.56 -6.80
N ARG A 250 -4.94 5.79 -7.91
CA ARG A 250 -6.29 5.29 -8.16
C ARG A 250 -6.26 4.30 -9.30
N MET A 251 -6.43 3.01 -9.01
CA MET A 251 -6.71 1.98 -10.02
C MET A 251 -8.19 2.05 -10.39
N ASN A 252 -8.53 2.15 -11.66
CA ASN A 252 -9.93 2.23 -12.11
C ASN A 252 -10.26 1.24 -13.22
N ALA A 253 -9.37 1.07 -14.21
CA ALA A 253 -9.63 0.27 -15.41
C ALA A 253 -9.77 -1.23 -15.10
N GLU A 254 -10.73 -1.88 -15.76
CA GLU A 254 -11.03 -3.31 -15.59
C GLU A 254 -9.97 -4.22 -16.24
N GLY A 255 -9.64 -5.34 -15.61
CA GLY A 255 -8.67 -6.30 -16.12
C GLY A 255 -7.22 -5.77 -16.18
N THR A 256 -6.94 -4.62 -15.54
CA THR A 256 -5.59 -4.05 -15.51
C THR A 256 -4.81 -4.46 -14.27
N GLY A 257 -3.48 -4.56 -14.44
CA GLY A 257 -2.55 -4.50 -13.34
C GLY A 257 -2.06 -3.07 -13.13
N GLN A 258 -1.73 -2.73 -11.88
CA GLN A 258 -1.11 -1.46 -11.50
C GLN A 258 0.38 -1.70 -11.20
N PHE A 259 1.25 -0.99 -11.92
CA PHE A 259 2.70 -1.19 -11.89
C PHE A 259 3.42 0.14 -11.73
N GLU A 260 3.30 0.78 -10.57
CA GLU A 260 3.98 2.03 -10.31
C GLU A 260 5.42 1.83 -9.81
N ARG A 261 6.26 2.83 -10.06
CA ARG A 261 7.64 2.87 -9.59
C ARG A 261 7.98 4.21 -8.97
N THR A 262 8.25 4.21 -7.68
CA THR A 262 8.63 5.41 -6.92
C THR A 262 10.13 5.40 -6.64
N LEU A 263 10.79 6.54 -6.89
CA LEU A 263 12.22 6.75 -6.62
C LEU A 263 12.39 8.05 -5.82
N ILE A 264 12.86 7.94 -4.57
CA ILE A 264 13.11 9.08 -3.70
C ILE A 264 14.58 9.14 -3.32
N ILE A 265 15.20 10.29 -3.55
CA ILE A 265 16.60 10.56 -3.23
C ILE A 265 16.67 11.75 -2.29
N ALA A 266 17.17 11.53 -1.08
CA ALA A 266 17.53 12.58 -0.14
C ALA A 266 19.05 12.75 -0.15
N ASP A 267 19.52 13.89 -0.67
CA ASP A 267 20.93 14.21 -0.76
C ASP A 267 21.50 14.65 0.61
N GLU A 268 22.78 14.90 0.73
CA GLU A 268 23.49 15.13 1.98
C GLU A 268 22.79 16.16 2.88
N GLY A 269 22.51 15.78 4.15
CA GLY A 269 21.88 16.65 5.14
C GLY A 269 20.44 17.06 4.85
N SER A 270 19.77 16.40 3.93
CA SER A 270 18.40 16.73 3.54
C SER A 270 17.36 15.94 4.31
N TYR A 271 16.10 16.41 4.25
CA TYR A 271 14.95 15.76 4.87
C TYR A 271 13.73 15.79 3.98
N VAL A 272 13.02 14.66 3.93
CA VAL A 272 11.71 14.57 3.30
C VAL A 272 10.78 13.65 4.08
N SER A 273 9.51 14.05 4.17
CA SER A 273 8.39 13.20 4.56
C SER A 273 7.49 13.01 3.36
N TYR A 274 7.18 11.75 3.05
CA TYR A 274 6.41 11.36 1.88
C TYR A 274 5.35 10.34 2.27
N LEU A 275 4.15 10.52 1.73
CA LEU A 275 3.04 9.60 1.90
C LEU A 275 2.58 9.01 0.58
N GLU A 276 2.25 7.73 0.59
CA GLU A 276 1.60 7.02 -0.51
C GLU A 276 0.21 6.57 -0.08
N GLY A 277 -0.81 6.98 -0.82
CA GLY A 277 -2.18 6.49 -0.70
C GLY A 277 -2.57 5.68 -1.93
N CYS A 278 -3.30 4.57 -1.74
CA CYS A 278 -3.72 3.72 -2.85
C CYS A 278 -5.14 3.21 -2.64
N THR A 279 -5.94 3.24 -3.72
CA THR A 279 -7.31 2.68 -3.74
C THR A 279 -7.64 2.00 -5.06
N ALA A 280 -8.62 1.09 -5.03
CA ALA A 280 -9.19 0.46 -6.20
C ALA A 280 -10.72 0.39 -6.08
N PRO A 281 -11.48 0.34 -7.20
CA PRO A 281 -12.93 0.15 -7.16
C PRO A 281 -13.28 -1.28 -6.76
N MET A 282 -14.55 -1.47 -6.40
CA MET A 282 -15.12 -2.81 -6.21
C MET A 282 -15.26 -3.51 -7.56
N ARG A 283 -14.61 -4.67 -7.72
CA ARG A 283 -14.72 -5.50 -8.92
C ARG A 283 -14.82 -6.97 -8.56
N ASP A 284 -15.55 -7.70 -9.39
CA ASP A 284 -15.72 -9.16 -9.27
C ASP A 284 -14.48 -9.94 -9.73
N GLU A 285 -13.49 -9.27 -10.30
CA GLU A 285 -12.22 -9.83 -10.77
C GLU A 285 -11.09 -9.49 -9.82
N ASN A 286 -10.07 -10.35 -9.75
CA ASN A 286 -8.86 -10.03 -9.03
C ASN A 286 -7.99 -9.07 -9.85
N GLN A 287 -7.47 -8.05 -9.20
CA GLN A 287 -6.57 -7.07 -9.79
C GLN A 287 -5.17 -7.21 -9.19
N LEU A 288 -4.14 -7.16 -10.04
CA LEU A 288 -2.74 -7.24 -9.61
C LEU A 288 -2.16 -5.84 -9.39
N HIS A 289 -1.69 -5.58 -8.18
CA HIS A 289 -0.87 -4.43 -7.85
C HIS A 289 0.55 -4.88 -7.55
N ALA A 290 1.51 -4.52 -8.39
CA ALA A 290 2.91 -4.89 -8.23
C ALA A 290 3.82 -3.66 -8.36
N ALA A 291 3.90 -2.88 -7.28
CA ALA A 291 4.67 -1.65 -7.21
C ALA A 291 6.12 -1.87 -6.75
N VAL A 292 6.99 -0.91 -7.10
CA VAL A 292 8.36 -0.85 -6.62
C VAL A 292 8.67 0.53 -6.05
N VAL A 293 9.28 0.56 -4.87
CA VAL A 293 9.77 1.79 -4.22
C VAL A 293 11.25 1.66 -3.91
N GLU A 294 12.02 2.65 -4.36
CA GLU A 294 13.45 2.79 -4.10
C GLU A 294 13.71 4.08 -3.32
N LEU A 295 14.31 3.97 -2.12
CA LEU A 295 14.74 5.12 -1.34
C LEU A 295 16.27 5.14 -1.22
N VAL A 296 16.86 6.31 -1.41
CA VAL A 296 18.29 6.54 -1.25
C VAL A 296 18.50 7.70 -0.29
N ALA A 297 19.09 7.43 0.87
CA ALA A 297 19.49 8.46 1.84
C ALA A 297 21.02 8.58 1.86
N LEU A 298 21.56 9.77 1.53
CA LEU A 298 22.98 10.07 1.57
C LEU A 298 23.41 10.52 2.98
N GLU A 299 24.60 11.07 3.14
CA GLU A 299 25.17 11.42 4.45
C GLU A 299 24.25 12.41 5.20
N ASP A 300 23.95 12.14 6.50
CA ASP A 300 23.06 12.93 7.35
C ASP A 300 21.64 13.14 6.79
N ALA A 301 21.24 12.42 5.74
CA ALA A 301 19.91 12.57 5.14
C ALA A 301 18.86 11.72 5.85
N GLU A 302 17.62 12.19 5.86
CA GLU A 302 16.48 11.49 6.47
C GLU A 302 15.30 11.41 5.49
N ILE A 303 14.78 10.19 5.30
CA ILE A 303 13.54 9.94 4.56
C ILE A 303 12.53 9.29 5.51
N LYS A 304 11.38 9.94 5.66
CA LYS A 304 10.20 9.36 6.29
C LYS A 304 9.20 8.99 5.20
N TYR A 305 8.92 7.69 5.06
CA TYR A 305 8.01 7.18 4.03
C TYR A 305 6.82 6.51 4.70
N SER A 306 5.64 7.04 4.48
CA SER A 306 4.39 6.53 5.02
C SER A 306 3.51 5.94 3.91
N THR A 307 2.75 4.90 4.22
CA THR A 307 1.76 4.31 3.31
C THR A 307 0.46 4.10 4.06
N VAL A 308 -0.64 4.56 3.49
CA VAL A 308 -1.99 4.21 3.91
C VAL A 308 -2.68 3.57 2.71
N GLN A 309 -3.01 2.28 2.80
CA GLN A 309 -3.61 1.53 1.70
C GLN A 309 -5.01 1.09 2.06
N ASN A 310 -5.93 1.36 1.14
CA ASN A 310 -7.33 1.00 1.24
C ASN A 310 -7.78 0.31 -0.06
N TRP A 311 -7.48 -0.97 -0.17
CA TRP A 311 -7.81 -1.78 -1.34
C TRP A 311 -9.14 -2.51 -1.18
N TRP A 312 -9.76 -2.85 -2.30
CA TRP A 312 -10.91 -3.74 -2.31
C TRP A 312 -10.50 -5.16 -1.88
N PRO A 313 -11.09 -5.72 -0.81
CA PRO A 313 -10.73 -7.05 -0.30
C PRO A 313 -11.34 -8.23 -1.05
N GLY A 314 -12.27 -7.97 -1.98
CA GLY A 314 -13.17 -8.98 -2.52
C GLY A 314 -14.45 -9.11 -1.70
N ASP A 315 -15.42 -9.87 -2.21
CA ASP A 315 -16.70 -10.12 -1.57
C ASP A 315 -16.58 -11.09 -0.36
N GLU A 316 -17.67 -11.31 0.35
CA GLU A 316 -17.76 -12.25 1.48
C GLU A 316 -17.39 -13.69 1.14
N ASN A 317 -17.51 -14.09 -0.13
CA ASN A 317 -17.12 -15.40 -0.65
C ASN A 317 -15.64 -15.48 -1.05
N GLY A 318 -14.94 -14.33 -1.08
CA GLY A 318 -13.55 -14.20 -1.50
C GLY A 318 -13.40 -14.09 -3.02
N LYS A 319 -14.44 -13.61 -3.72
CA LYS A 319 -14.39 -13.33 -5.15
C LYS A 319 -13.94 -11.88 -5.37
N GLY A 320 -13.06 -11.66 -6.35
CA GLY A 320 -12.49 -10.34 -6.62
C GLY A 320 -11.41 -9.95 -5.61
N GLY A 321 -11.16 -8.65 -5.53
CA GLY A 321 -10.17 -8.07 -4.63
C GLY A 321 -8.77 -7.95 -5.21
N VAL A 322 -7.95 -7.12 -4.56
CA VAL A 322 -6.61 -6.77 -5.03
C VAL A 322 -5.56 -7.73 -4.49
N TYR A 323 -4.66 -8.19 -5.35
CA TYR A 323 -3.40 -8.84 -4.99
C TYR A 323 -2.31 -7.77 -4.90
N ASN A 324 -1.93 -7.43 -3.69
CA ASN A 324 -1.04 -6.32 -3.39
C ASN A 324 0.40 -6.83 -3.13
N PHE A 325 1.19 -6.96 -4.20
CA PHE A 325 2.54 -7.53 -4.19
C PHE A 325 3.59 -6.44 -4.40
N VAL A 326 4.08 -5.84 -3.33
CA VAL A 326 4.90 -4.62 -3.38
C VAL A 326 6.32 -4.87 -2.91
N THR A 327 7.29 -4.35 -3.65
CA THR A 327 8.72 -4.37 -3.29
C THR A 327 9.18 -2.97 -2.91
N LYS A 328 9.47 -2.76 -1.63
CA LYS A 328 10.01 -1.49 -1.10
C LYS A 328 11.41 -1.71 -0.52
N ARG A 329 12.39 -0.92 -0.96
CA ARG A 329 13.77 -1.00 -0.49
C ARG A 329 14.32 0.39 -0.19
N GLY A 330 14.94 0.54 0.98
CA GLY A 330 15.67 1.74 1.39
C GLY A 330 17.16 1.45 1.56
N ASP A 331 18.00 2.30 1.00
CA ASP A 331 19.45 2.23 1.13
C ASP A 331 19.97 3.48 1.87
N CYS A 332 20.31 3.30 3.14
CA CYS A 332 21.02 4.27 3.95
C CYS A 332 22.49 4.27 3.54
N ARG A 333 22.81 4.94 2.43
CA ARG A 333 24.15 4.94 1.81
C ARG A 333 25.16 5.76 2.57
N GLY A 334 24.73 6.89 3.08
CA GLY A 334 25.61 7.81 3.79
C GLY A 334 25.66 7.54 5.29
N ASP A 335 26.72 8.02 5.94
CA ASP A 335 26.86 7.96 7.38
C ASP A 335 25.74 8.77 8.07
N ARG A 336 25.27 8.30 9.21
CA ARG A 336 24.19 8.94 10.00
C ARG A 336 22.87 9.13 9.25
N SER A 337 22.72 8.53 8.08
CA SER A 337 21.47 8.59 7.33
C SER A 337 20.36 7.78 8.01
N LYS A 338 19.11 8.16 7.75
CA LYS A 338 17.95 7.52 8.35
C LYS A 338 16.85 7.29 7.34
N ILE A 339 16.26 6.08 7.35
CA ILE A 339 15.03 5.75 6.63
C ILE A 339 14.03 5.17 7.63
N SER A 340 12.85 5.78 7.67
CA SER A 340 11.72 5.34 8.48
C SER A 340 10.54 4.96 7.58
N TRP A 341 10.08 3.73 7.70
CA TRP A 341 8.88 3.23 7.04
C TRP A 341 7.73 3.19 8.03
N THR A 342 6.61 3.80 7.70
CA THR A 342 5.35 3.65 8.43
C THR A 342 4.28 3.14 7.47
N GLN A 343 3.61 2.03 7.78
CA GLN A 343 2.58 1.51 6.89
C GLN A 343 1.33 1.06 7.63
N VAL A 344 0.18 1.38 7.04
CA VAL A 344 -1.14 0.88 7.42
C VAL A 344 -1.72 0.15 6.22
N GLU A 345 -1.82 -1.15 6.36
CA GLU A 345 -2.33 -2.05 5.32
C GLU A 345 -3.72 -2.52 5.69
N THR A 346 -4.70 -2.05 4.93
CA THR A 346 -6.09 -2.49 5.04
C THR A 346 -6.63 -2.91 3.68
N GLY A 347 -7.66 -3.71 3.66
CA GLY A 347 -8.18 -4.25 2.41
C GLY A 347 -7.23 -5.28 1.80
N SER A 348 -7.26 -5.40 0.47
CA SER A 348 -6.60 -6.44 -0.34
C SER A 348 -7.11 -7.86 -0.05
N ALA A 349 -7.33 -8.65 -1.08
CA ALA A 349 -7.57 -10.08 -0.93
C ALA A 349 -6.30 -10.79 -0.42
N VAL A 350 -5.15 -10.40 -0.97
CA VAL A 350 -3.83 -10.89 -0.59
C VAL A 350 -2.83 -9.75 -0.53
N THR A 351 -2.16 -9.59 0.62
CA THR A 351 -1.04 -8.65 0.78
C THR A 351 0.27 -9.40 0.93
N TRP A 352 1.25 -9.05 0.08
CA TRP A 352 2.60 -9.62 0.13
C TRP A 352 3.64 -8.52 0.01
N LYS A 353 4.20 -8.07 1.14
CA LYS A 353 4.97 -6.83 1.20
C LYS A 353 6.02 -6.82 2.31
N TYR A 354 7.29 -6.59 1.95
CA TYR A 354 8.40 -6.52 2.90
C TYR A 354 9.31 -5.32 2.60
N PRO A 355 9.03 -4.14 3.15
CA PRO A 355 9.97 -3.03 3.12
C PRO A 355 11.32 -3.42 3.74
N SER A 356 12.40 -2.88 3.23
CA SER A 356 13.73 -3.14 3.79
C SER A 356 14.55 -1.88 3.98
N CYS A 357 15.46 -1.90 4.98
CA CYS A 357 16.53 -0.93 5.13
C CYS A 357 17.88 -1.62 5.02
N ILE A 358 18.72 -1.15 4.10
CA ILE A 358 20.12 -1.51 3.99
C ILE A 358 20.91 -0.43 4.71
N LEU A 359 21.41 -0.72 5.91
CA LEU A 359 22.16 0.21 6.76
C LEU A 359 23.64 0.14 6.40
N ARG A 360 24.00 0.87 5.35
CA ARG A 360 25.33 0.82 4.73
C ARG A 360 26.30 1.81 5.35
N GLY A 361 25.85 3.03 5.58
CA GLY A 361 26.65 4.06 6.25
C GLY A 361 26.81 3.77 7.75
N ASP A 362 27.90 4.25 8.33
CA ASP A 362 28.14 4.17 9.76
C ASP A 362 27.11 5.03 10.52
N ASP A 363 26.71 4.57 11.70
CA ASP A 363 25.68 5.22 12.53
C ASP A 363 24.31 5.38 11.86
N SER A 364 24.06 4.73 10.72
CA SER A 364 22.77 4.82 10.01
C SER A 364 21.65 4.12 10.78
N VAL A 365 20.42 4.59 10.55
CA VAL A 365 19.22 4.16 11.29
C VAL A 365 18.12 3.71 10.33
N GLY A 366 17.56 2.53 10.60
CA GLY A 366 16.38 2.00 9.91
C GLY A 366 15.22 1.79 10.86
N GLU A 367 14.05 2.32 10.53
CA GLU A 367 12.85 2.14 11.34
C GLU A 367 11.73 1.53 10.51
N PHE A 368 10.90 0.73 11.14
CA PHE A 368 9.72 0.15 10.53
C PHE A 368 8.59 0.08 11.54
N TYR A 369 7.51 0.75 11.22
CA TYR A 369 6.27 0.78 11.99
C TYR A 369 5.14 0.27 11.09
N SER A 370 4.40 -0.75 11.50
CA SER A 370 3.34 -1.30 10.67
C SER A 370 2.09 -1.70 11.43
N ILE A 371 0.96 -1.48 10.77
CA ILE A 371 -0.33 -2.06 11.12
C ILE A 371 -0.77 -2.87 9.89
N ALA A 372 -1.10 -4.14 10.10
CA ALA A 372 -1.70 -5.01 9.10
C ALA A 372 -3.03 -5.53 9.62
N VAL A 373 -4.13 -5.16 8.95
CA VAL A 373 -5.48 -5.59 9.32
C VAL A 373 -6.02 -6.54 8.27
N THR A 374 -6.45 -7.70 8.71
CA THR A 374 -7.11 -8.70 7.87
C THR A 374 -8.45 -9.10 8.48
N ASN A 375 -9.49 -9.14 7.65
CA ASN A 375 -10.83 -9.59 8.03
C ASN A 375 -11.41 -10.53 6.96
N GLY A 376 -12.52 -11.19 7.25
CA GLY A 376 -13.20 -12.05 6.29
C GLY A 376 -12.29 -13.18 5.79
N ARG A 377 -11.91 -13.17 4.51
CA ARG A 377 -11.03 -14.17 3.87
C ARG A 377 -9.66 -13.62 3.47
N GLN A 378 -9.34 -12.42 3.88
CA GLN A 378 -8.08 -11.76 3.54
C GLN A 378 -6.87 -12.52 4.07
N GLN A 379 -5.76 -12.41 3.36
CA GLN A 379 -4.49 -13.00 3.73
C GLN A 379 -3.38 -11.96 3.63
N ALA A 380 -2.51 -11.91 4.62
CA ALA A 380 -1.35 -11.04 4.60
C ALA A 380 -0.09 -11.81 5.01
N ASP A 381 0.96 -11.72 4.20
CA ASP A 381 2.32 -12.09 4.61
C ASP A 381 3.17 -10.83 4.46
N THR A 382 3.35 -10.11 5.55
CA THR A 382 4.01 -8.81 5.60
C THR A 382 5.18 -8.83 6.57
N GLY A 383 5.97 -7.77 6.58
CA GLY A 383 7.08 -7.65 7.51
C GLY A 383 8.19 -6.76 6.98
N THR A 384 9.42 -7.00 7.44
CA THR A 384 10.53 -6.13 7.07
C THR A 384 11.87 -6.86 7.04
N LYS A 385 12.86 -6.23 6.38
CA LYS A 385 14.26 -6.70 6.37
C LYS A 385 15.16 -5.56 6.81
N MET A 386 15.92 -5.76 7.90
CA MET A 386 16.93 -4.84 8.40
C MET A 386 18.31 -5.43 8.19
N ILE A 387 19.11 -4.83 7.31
CA ILE A 387 20.41 -5.36 6.87
C ILE A 387 21.52 -4.41 7.33
N HIS A 388 22.24 -4.77 8.38
CA HIS A 388 23.32 -3.99 8.98
C HIS A 388 24.64 -4.28 8.28
N LEU A 389 25.22 -3.28 7.62
CA LEU A 389 26.50 -3.35 6.91
C LEU A 389 27.56 -2.41 7.52
N GLY A 390 27.16 -1.19 7.91
CA GLY A 390 27.99 -0.17 8.57
C GLY A 390 28.17 -0.43 10.07
N GLU A 391 29.08 0.29 10.70
CA GLU A 391 29.33 0.23 12.14
C GLU A 391 28.30 1.05 12.94
N ARG A 392 27.97 0.65 14.17
CA ARG A 392 27.05 1.34 15.11
C ARG A 392 25.64 1.59 14.55
N THR A 393 25.28 0.85 13.52
CA THR A 393 23.96 0.95 12.90
C THR A 393 22.85 0.51 13.84
N LYS A 394 21.68 1.12 13.69
CA LYS A 394 20.52 0.84 14.55
C LYS A 394 19.29 0.53 13.72
N SER A 395 18.50 -0.45 14.18
CA SER A 395 17.17 -0.68 13.61
C SER A 395 16.12 -0.87 14.69
N ARG A 396 14.91 -0.34 14.43
CA ARG A 396 13.74 -0.51 15.27
C ARG A 396 12.58 -1.02 14.41
N VAL A 397 11.91 -2.05 14.89
CA VAL A 397 10.76 -2.66 14.22
C VAL A 397 9.62 -2.78 15.20
N ILE A 398 8.47 -2.15 14.90
CA ILE A 398 7.22 -2.28 15.64
C ILE A 398 6.15 -2.71 14.64
N SER A 399 5.64 -3.92 14.79
CA SER A 399 4.62 -4.48 13.90
C SER A 399 3.40 -4.92 14.69
N LYS A 400 2.23 -4.42 14.30
CA LYS A 400 0.93 -4.75 14.90
C LYS A 400 0.06 -5.45 13.86
N GLY A 401 -0.23 -6.73 14.07
CA GLY A 401 -1.12 -7.52 13.22
C GLY A 401 -2.50 -7.67 13.86
N ILE A 402 -3.56 -7.49 13.09
CA ILE A 402 -4.93 -7.74 13.53
C ILE A 402 -5.56 -8.72 12.55
N SER A 403 -6.12 -9.80 13.08
CA SER A 403 -6.84 -10.79 12.26
C SER A 403 -8.23 -11.02 12.82
N ALA A 404 -9.22 -10.98 11.93
CA ALA A 404 -10.63 -11.20 12.26
C ALA A 404 -11.29 -12.17 11.27
N GLY A 405 -12.48 -12.67 11.59
CA GLY A 405 -13.25 -13.55 10.73
C GLY A 405 -12.55 -14.88 10.42
N LYS A 406 -12.20 -15.13 9.16
CA LYS A 406 -11.47 -16.33 8.68
C LYS A 406 -10.10 -15.95 8.06
N SER A 407 -9.62 -14.76 8.37
CA SER A 407 -8.41 -14.21 7.79
C SER A 407 -7.13 -14.77 8.42
N ASN A 408 -6.02 -14.58 7.74
CA ASN A 408 -4.69 -14.92 8.25
C ASN A 408 -3.72 -13.76 8.04
N SER A 409 -2.96 -13.43 9.09
CA SER A 409 -1.89 -12.45 9.02
C SER A 409 -0.57 -13.10 9.44
N THR A 410 0.46 -12.90 8.64
CA THR A 410 1.82 -13.38 8.91
C THR A 410 2.75 -12.19 9.00
N TYR A 411 3.50 -12.09 10.09
CA TYR A 411 4.66 -11.22 10.17
C TYR A 411 5.93 -12.02 9.85
N ARG A 412 6.71 -11.55 8.87
CA ARG A 412 7.98 -12.16 8.50
C ARG A 412 9.10 -11.13 8.60
N GLY A 413 10.02 -11.33 9.54
CA GLY A 413 11.11 -10.39 9.83
C GLY A 413 12.47 -10.97 9.52
N LEU A 414 13.33 -10.23 8.82
CA LEU A 414 14.76 -10.53 8.67
C LEU A 414 15.59 -9.44 9.36
N VAL A 415 16.47 -9.85 10.26
CA VAL A 415 17.54 -9.00 10.77
C VAL A 415 18.87 -9.67 10.43
N SER A 416 19.67 -9.04 9.58
CA SER A 416 20.98 -9.56 9.18
C SER A 416 22.09 -8.60 9.59
N VAL A 417 23.04 -9.07 10.40
CA VAL A 417 24.20 -8.31 10.85
C VAL A 417 25.45 -8.87 10.17
N ASN A 418 26.03 -8.08 9.27
CA ASN A 418 27.25 -8.44 8.54
C ASN A 418 28.46 -8.46 9.48
N GLY A 419 29.49 -9.26 9.15
CA GLY A 419 30.73 -9.32 9.93
C GLY A 419 31.51 -8.00 10.07
N LYS A 420 31.20 -6.98 9.27
CA LYS A 420 31.78 -5.62 9.38
C LYS A 420 30.97 -4.69 10.28
N ALA A 421 29.70 -4.98 10.53
CA ALA A 421 28.75 -4.12 11.27
C ALA A 421 29.00 -4.19 12.79
N LYS A 422 30.10 -3.59 13.27
CA LYS A 422 30.44 -3.54 14.70
C LYS A 422 29.38 -2.76 15.48
N SER A 423 29.09 -3.23 16.69
CA SER A 423 28.18 -2.56 17.63
C SER A 423 26.79 -2.26 17.03
N ALA A 424 26.32 -3.09 16.11
CA ALA A 424 24.98 -2.99 15.55
C ALA A 424 23.92 -3.29 16.65
N ARG A 425 22.79 -2.59 16.59
CA ARG A 425 21.66 -2.78 17.50
C ARG A 425 20.37 -2.95 16.74
N ASN A 426 19.56 -3.93 17.14
CA ASN A 426 18.20 -4.10 16.66
C ASN A 426 17.25 -4.29 17.84
N PHE A 427 16.08 -3.67 17.74
CA PHE A 427 14.92 -3.98 18.54
C PHE A 427 13.75 -4.32 17.62
N THR A 428 13.15 -5.48 17.81
CA THR A 428 11.96 -5.94 17.06
C THR A 428 10.87 -6.35 18.02
N GLN A 429 9.70 -5.75 17.87
CA GLN A 429 8.46 -6.13 18.54
C GLN A 429 7.39 -6.43 17.49
N CYS A 430 6.81 -7.63 17.56
CA CYS A 430 5.72 -8.03 16.68
C CYS A 430 4.57 -8.59 17.51
N ASP A 431 3.48 -7.84 17.56
CA ASP A 431 2.29 -8.20 18.32
C ASP A 431 1.13 -8.50 17.39
N SER A 432 0.37 -9.53 17.72
CA SER A 432 -0.81 -9.95 16.97
C SER A 432 -2.04 -9.98 17.86
N LEU A 433 -3.15 -9.42 17.38
CA LEU A 433 -4.45 -9.43 18.02
C LEU A 433 -5.42 -10.26 17.19
N LEU A 434 -6.02 -11.27 17.80
CA LEU A 434 -7.03 -12.15 17.18
C LEU A 434 -8.43 -11.75 17.66
N ILE A 435 -9.33 -11.57 16.70
CA ILE A 435 -10.75 -11.27 16.93
C ILE A 435 -11.59 -12.43 16.39
N GLY A 436 -12.15 -13.23 17.30
CA GLY A 436 -12.90 -14.45 16.95
C GLY A 436 -12.05 -15.73 16.99
N ASP A 437 -12.62 -16.84 16.48
CA ASP A 437 -12.08 -18.19 16.67
C ASP A 437 -11.50 -18.83 15.40
N ARG A 438 -11.68 -18.20 14.24
CA ARG A 438 -11.34 -18.79 12.94
C ARG A 438 -10.24 -18.05 12.18
N CYS A 439 -9.75 -16.94 12.73
CA CYS A 439 -8.62 -16.21 12.20
C CYS A 439 -7.30 -16.75 12.73
N GLY A 440 -6.21 -16.44 12.02
CA GLY A 440 -4.87 -16.88 12.38
C GLY A 440 -3.84 -15.75 12.36
N ALA A 441 -2.81 -15.91 13.19
CA ALA A 441 -1.62 -15.07 13.15
C ALA A 441 -0.36 -15.94 13.20
N HIS A 442 0.63 -15.59 12.39
CA HIS A 442 1.90 -16.31 12.31
C HIS A 442 3.05 -15.33 12.44
N THR A 443 4.11 -15.74 13.12
CA THR A 443 5.35 -14.96 13.22
C THR A 443 6.52 -15.81 12.75
N VAL A 444 7.25 -15.31 11.75
CA VAL A 444 8.37 -16.00 11.11
C VAL A 444 9.62 -15.12 11.20
N PRO A 445 10.29 -15.09 12.36
CA PRO A 445 11.53 -14.35 12.52
C PRO A 445 12.71 -15.08 11.89
N TYR A 446 13.60 -14.33 11.25
CA TYR A 446 14.89 -14.82 10.79
C TYR A 446 16.00 -13.85 11.22
N VAL A 447 16.94 -14.34 12.03
CA VAL A 447 18.03 -13.52 12.55
C VAL A 447 19.37 -14.15 12.13
N GLU A 448 20.14 -13.40 11.34
CA GLU A 448 21.49 -13.77 10.96
C GLU A 448 22.50 -12.81 11.61
N ASN A 449 23.23 -13.29 12.59
CA ASN A 449 24.22 -12.47 13.30
C ASN A 449 25.64 -13.01 13.11
N ARG A 450 26.53 -12.18 12.53
CA ARG A 450 27.94 -12.49 12.32
C ARG A 450 28.87 -11.67 13.23
N ARG A 451 28.32 -11.06 14.31
CA ARG A 451 29.05 -10.19 15.24
C ARG A 451 28.74 -10.53 16.69
N ALA A 452 29.76 -10.75 17.50
CA ALA A 452 29.59 -11.04 18.92
C ALA A 452 29.22 -9.79 19.76
N ASP A 453 29.52 -8.59 19.26
CA ASP A 453 29.25 -7.31 19.89
C ASP A 453 27.91 -6.66 19.47
N ALA A 454 27.14 -7.31 18.61
CA ALA A 454 25.80 -6.87 18.25
C ALA A 454 24.78 -7.16 19.35
N GLN A 455 23.83 -6.24 19.54
CA GLN A 455 22.71 -6.37 20.48
C GLN A 455 21.41 -6.51 19.68
N LEU A 456 20.81 -7.68 19.76
CA LEU A 456 19.59 -8.01 19.01
C LEU A 456 18.52 -8.45 19.97
N GLU A 457 17.39 -7.76 19.96
CA GLU A 457 16.23 -8.03 20.79
C GLU A 457 15.04 -8.35 19.90
N HIS A 458 14.32 -9.42 20.20
CA HIS A 458 13.11 -9.80 19.47
C HIS A 458 12.03 -10.23 20.46
N GLU A 459 10.91 -9.53 20.44
CA GLU A 459 9.72 -9.85 21.22
C GLU A 459 8.56 -10.15 20.27
N ALA A 460 7.77 -11.17 20.57
CA ALA A 460 6.58 -11.52 19.82
C ALA A 460 5.46 -11.92 20.77
N THR A 461 4.29 -11.29 20.60
CA THR A 461 3.10 -11.65 21.37
C THR A 461 1.93 -11.93 20.44
N THR A 462 1.08 -12.89 20.84
CA THR A 462 -0.20 -13.13 20.18
C THR A 462 -1.26 -13.21 21.26
N THR A 463 -2.23 -12.32 21.19
CA THR A 463 -3.34 -12.24 22.14
C THR A 463 -4.67 -12.36 21.40
N LYS A 464 -5.63 -13.04 22.02
CA LYS A 464 -7.02 -12.99 21.60
C LYS A 464 -7.74 -11.86 22.33
N LEU A 465 -8.65 -11.20 21.65
CA LEU A 465 -9.51 -10.19 22.27
C LEU A 465 -10.23 -10.80 23.48
N SER A 466 -10.08 -10.17 24.64
CA SER A 466 -10.56 -10.72 25.90
C SER A 466 -12.06 -10.52 26.06
N GLU A 467 -12.80 -11.63 26.24
CA GLU A 467 -14.23 -11.60 26.57
C GLU A 467 -14.50 -10.85 27.89
N ASP A 468 -13.59 -10.94 28.86
CA ASP A 468 -13.69 -10.21 30.13
C ASP A 468 -13.58 -8.69 29.92
N GLN A 469 -12.72 -8.23 29.01
CA GLN A 469 -12.60 -6.81 28.68
C GLN A 469 -13.86 -6.31 27.96
N LEU A 470 -14.39 -7.09 27.02
CA LEU A 470 -15.65 -6.77 26.35
C LEU A 470 -16.81 -6.74 27.35
N PHE A 471 -16.91 -7.74 28.23
CA PHE A 471 -17.90 -7.78 29.28
C PHE A 471 -17.81 -6.54 30.19
N TYR A 472 -16.60 -6.17 30.62
CA TYR A 472 -16.37 -5.00 31.45
C TYR A 472 -16.79 -3.68 30.77
N ALA A 473 -16.52 -3.54 29.46
CA ALA A 473 -16.96 -2.38 28.68
C ALA A 473 -18.49 -2.32 28.57
N ARG A 474 -19.13 -3.48 28.27
CA ARG A 474 -20.60 -3.61 28.17
C ARG A 474 -21.31 -3.29 29.48
N GLN A 475 -20.74 -3.65 30.63
CA GLN A 475 -21.28 -3.28 31.94
C GLN A 475 -21.29 -1.76 32.18
N ARG A 476 -20.51 -0.98 31.42
CA ARG A 476 -20.47 0.48 31.44
C ARG A 476 -21.33 1.14 30.35
N GLY A 477 -22.13 0.35 29.63
CA GLY A 477 -23.01 0.83 28.58
C GLY A 477 -22.31 1.11 27.25
N ILE A 478 -21.05 0.65 27.08
CA ILE A 478 -20.34 0.73 25.81
C ILE A 478 -20.81 -0.45 24.93
N GLY A 479 -21.27 -0.16 23.71
CA GLY A 479 -21.64 -1.17 22.74
C GLY A 479 -20.46 -2.07 22.37
N GLU A 480 -20.73 -3.29 21.92
CA GLU A 480 -19.70 -4.30 21.66
C GLU A 480 -18.72 -3.83 20.57
N GLU A 481 -19.23 -3.31 19.46
CA GLU A 481 -18.41 -2.75 18.37
C GLU A 481 -17.54 -1.58 18.85
N GLN A 482 -18.12 -0.67 19.65
CA GLN A 482 -17.36 0.44 20.24
C GLN A 482 -16.26 -0.06 21.20
N ALA A 483 -16.53 -1.12 21.95
CA ALA A 483 -15.54 -1.71 22.85
C ALA A 483 -14.37 -2.32 22.06
N VAL A 484 -14.66 -3.04 20.96
CA VAL A 484 -13.64 -3.55 20.03
C VAL A 484 -12.83 -2.42 19.45
N ALA A 485 -13.47 -1.38 18.90
CA ALA A 485 -12.78 -0.22 18.35
C ALA A 485 -11.84 0.45 19.37
N LEU A 486 -12.27 0.62 20.62
CA LEU A 486 -11.42 1.17 21.69
C LEU A 486 -10.20 0.30 22.00
N LEU A 487 -10.35 -1.02 22.04
CA LEU A 487 -9.25 -1.95 22.30
C LEU A 487 -8.26 -2.00 21.13
N VAL A 488 -8.77 -2.02 19.90
CA VAL A 488 -7.97 -1.97 18.67
C VAL A 488 -7.18 -0.65 18.58
N ASN A 489 -7.84 0.50 18.79
CA ASN A 489 -7.18 1.80 18.78
C ASN A 489 -6.08 1.88 19.84
N GLY A 490 -6.30 1.32 21.01
CA GLY A 490 -5.27 1.22 22.05
C GLY A 490 -4.08 0.36 21.62
N PHE A 491 -4.34 -0.76 20.94
CA PHE A 491 -3.32 -1.70 20.47
C PHE A 491 -2.42 -1.12 19.37
N VAL A 492 -2.97 -0.32 18.46
CA VAL A 492 -2.25 0.25 17.32
C VAL A 492 -1.68 1.65 17.56
N ARG A 493 -2.00 2.26 18.69
CA ARG A 493 -1.70 3.68 19.00
C ARG A 493 -0.25 4.08 18.74
N GLU A 494 0.71 3.23 19.12
CA GLU A 494 2.14 3.51 18.96
C GLU A 494 2.51 3.73 17.48
N VAL A 495 1.94 2.95 16.57
CA VAL A 495 2.21 3.08 15.14
C VAL A 495 1.48 4.28 14.54
N LEU A 496 0.23 4.53 14.93
CA LEU A 496 -0.53 5.68 14.43
C LEU A 496 0.13 7.03 14.80
N GLN A 497 0.84 7.11 15.92
CA GLN A 497 1.56 8.31 16.32
C GLN A 497 2.78 8.64 15.42
N GLU A 498 3.23 7.70 14.61
CA GLU A 498 4.31 7.91 13.64
C GLU A 498 3.81 8.52 12.32
N LEU A 499 2.50 8.52 12.07
CA LEU A 499 1.90 9.16 10.90
C LEU A 499 1.72 10.67 11.12
N PRO A 500 1.77 11.50 10.07
CA PRO A 500 1.22 12.85 10.10
C PRO A 500 -0.25 12.83 10.56
N MET A 501 -0.70 13.89 11.26
CA MET A 501 -1.98 13.88 11.98
C MET A 501 -3.17 13.61 11.05
N GLU A 502 -3.19 14.20 9.86
CA GLU A 502 -4.26 14.03 8.89
C GLU A 502 -4.42 12.56 8.46
N PHE A 503 -3.29 11.90 8.21
CA PHE A 503 -3.25 10.49 7.81
C PHE A 503 -3.48 9.53 8.97
N ALA A 504 -3.13 9.92 10.19
CA ALA A 504 -3.45 9.14 11.38
C ALA A 504 -4.97 9.06 11.61
N VAL A 505 -5.71 10.14 11.34
CA VAL A 505 -7.18 10.17 11.42
C VAL A 505 -7.81 9.28 10.34
N GLU A 506 -7.31 9.38 9.09
CA GLU A 506 -7.75 8.51 8.00
C GLU A 506 -7.49 7.04 8.31
N ALA A 507 -6.27 6.71 8.72
CA ALA A 507 -5.90 5.34 9.10
C ALA A 507 -6.78 4.81 10.23
N GLN A 508 -7.09 5.61 11.25
CA GLN A 508 -7.97 5.22 12.35
C GLN A 508 -9.37 4.89 11.84
N LYS A 509 -9.93 5.72 10.96
CA LYS A 509 -11.25 5.49 10.36
C LYS A 509 -11.27 4.22 9.50
N LEU A 510 -10.22 3.97 8.72
CA LEU A 510 -10.09 2.75 7.92
C LEU A 510 -10.01 1.49 8.80
N LEU A 511 -9.34 1.56 9.95
CA LEU A 511 -9.28 0.46 10.91
C LEU A 511 -10.66 0.12 11.47
N GLU A 512 -11.46 1.13 11.82
CA GLU A 512 -12.81 0.96 12.32
C GLU A 512 -13.71 0.27 11.27
N VAL A 513 -13.73 0.80 10.04
CA VAL A 513 -14.51 0.23 8.92
C VAL A 513 -14.06 -1.20 8.58
N SER A 514 -12.75 -1.46 8.54
CA SER A 514 -12.23 -2.79 8.19
C SER A 514 -12.60 -3.89 9.19
N LEU A 515 -13.02 -3.53 10.40
CA LEU A 515 -13.38 -4.46 11.48
C LEU A 515 -14.88 -4.48 11.77
N GLU A 516 -15.71 -3.69 11.08
CA GLU A 516 -17.16 -3.75 11.21
C GLU A 516 -17.67 -5.17 10.92
N GLY A 517 -18.63 -5.63 11.71
CA GLY A 517 -19.19 -6.98 11.60
C GLY A 517 -18.25 -8.13 11.99
N SER A 518 -17.03 -7.84 12.48
CA SER A 518 -16.07 -8.88 12.91
C SER A 518 -16.43 -9.53 14.26
N VAL A 519 -17.36 -8.94 14.99
CA VAL A 519 -17.84 -9.36 16.29
C VAL A 519 -19.26 -9.91 16.15
N GLY A 520 -19.40 -11.13 15.64
CA GLY A 520 -20.70 -11.78 15.44
C GLY A 520 -20.59 -13.29 15.41
#